data_ae431c3abc62621c153f3dbc9ebf7caf
#
_entry.id   ae431c3abc62621c153f3dbc9ebf7caf
#
_cell.length_a   1.000
_cell.length_b   1.000
_cell.length_c   1.000
_cell.angle_alpha   90.00
_cell.angle_beta   90.00
_cell.angle_gamma   90.00
#
_symmetry.space_group_name_H-M   'P 1'
#
loop_
_entity.id
_entity.type
_entity.pdbx_description
1 polymer ?
#
loop_
_entity_poly.entity_id
_entity_poly.type
_entity_poly.pdbx_seq_one_letter_code
_entity_poly.pdbx_strand_id
1 'polypeptide(L)'
;MKIEGKEYRTIWFDEENKTVKIIDQFIDRTFSRNKTFFDEEIVAHVSMARPTSVGLMNACEESIKKENIPYQRGGTYVVMEGPQFSTLAESNLYRSWKADVIGMTNMPEAKLAREAEIRYASVSMVTDYDCWHPDHANVDVQQVIKVLLGNAAKAKNMIKNLIDNFESHIDSKDPINNCLDVAIITAPEKRTQKTKDKLKTVAGRVLNK
;
A
#
# COMPACT_ATOMS: atom_id res chain seq x y z
N MET A 1 18.56 -14.55 2.36
CA MET A 1 19.06 -15.27 1.15
C MET A 1 20.45 -14.73 0.80
N LYS A 2 21.42 -15.56 0.47
CA LYS A 2 22.76 -15.14 0.01
C LYS A 2 22.93 -15.55 -1.44
N ILE A 3 23.25 -14.58 -2.29
CA ILE A 3 23.61 -14.83 -3.70
C ILE A 3 24.98 -14.20 -3.92
N GLU A 4 25.91 -14.94 -4.50
CA GLU A 4 27.32 -14.51 -4.71
C GLU A 4 27.99 -13.98 -3.45
N GLY A 5 27.70 -14.56 -2.28
CA GLY A 5 28.25 -14.15 -1.00
C GLY A 5 27.67 -12.87 -0.40
N LYS A 6 26.76 -12.19 -1.08
CA LYS A 6 26.04 -11.01 -0.55
C LYS A 6 24.72 -11.42 0.08
N GLU A 7 24.43 -10.84 1.24
CA GLU A 7 23.15 -11.08 1.93
C GLU A 7 22.10 -10.11 1.42
N TYR A 8 21.03 -10.65 0.85
CA TYR A 8 19.91 -9.86 0.37
C TYR A 8 18.71 -10.00 1.31
N ARG A 9 18.14 -8.89 1.75
CA ARG A 9 16.79 -8.84 2.33
C ARG A 9 15.81 -9.02 1.19
N THR A 10 15.53 -10.24 0.82
CA THR A 10 14.61 -10.51 -0.27
C THR A 10 13.38 -11.16 0.30
N ILE A 11 12.23 -10.79 -0.21
CA ILE A 11 11.05 -11.62 -0.13
C ILE A 11 11.45 -12.97 -0.71
N TRP A 12 11.25 -13.99 0.06
CA TRP A 12 11.40 -15.34 -0.44
C TRP A 12 10.24 -15.59 -1.40
N PHE A 13 10.50 -15.51 -2.70
CA PHE A 13 9.53 -15.87 -3.73
C PHE A 13 9.55 -17.40 -3.85
N ASP A 14 8.47 -18.00 -3.43
CA ASP A 14 8.23 -19.42 -3.63
C ASP A 14 7.30 -19.56 -4.84
N GLU A 15 7.87 -19.99 -5.96
CA GLU A 15 7.12 -20.17 -7.22
C GLU A 15 5.98 -21.18 -7.07
N GLU A 16 6.13 -22.20 -6.21
CA GLU A 16 5.11 -23.22 -5.98
C GLU A 16 3.99 -22.69 -5.07
N ASN A 17 4.34 -21.94 -4.03
CA ASN A 17 3.37 -21.50 -2.99
C ASN A 17 2.94 -20.05 -3.09
N LYS A 18 3.55 -19.26 -3.97
CA LYS A 18 3.16 -17.85 -4.27
C LYS A 18 3.05 -16.98 -3.02
N THR A 19 4.20 -16.59 -2.51
CA THR A 19 4.34 -15.80 -1.28
C THR A 19 3.56 -14.49 -1.33
N VAL A 20 2.92 -14.18 -0.21
CA VAL A 20 2.18 -12.94 0.00
C VAL A 20 2.91 -12.07 1.01
N LYS A 21 2.91 -10.74 0.82
CA LYS A 21 3.47 -9.81 1.77
C LYS A 21 2.45 -8.77 2.24
N ILE A 22 2.29 -8.64 3.56
CA ILE A 22 1.48 -7.59 4.17
C ILE A 22 2.40 -6.38 4.36
N ILE A 23 2.12 -5.30 3.64
CA ILE A 23 2.95 -4.10 3.59
C ILE A 23 2.61 -3.16 4.75
N ASP A 24 3.61 -2.55 5.36
CA ASP A 24 3.44 -1.54 6.41
C ASP A 24 4.10 -0.19 6.11
N GLN A 25 4.95 -0.09 5.06
CA GLN A 25 5.62 1.13 4.65
C GLN A 25 5.65 1.33 3.14
N PHE A 26 5.68 2.59 2.70
CA PHE A 26 5.75 2.96 1.29
C PHE A 26 6.85 3.98 1.02
N ILE A 27 7.49 3.84 -0.16
CA ILE A 27 8.29 4.88 -0.79
C ILE A 27 7.58 5.28 -2.08
N ASP A 28 7.04 6.49 -2.13
CA ASP A 28 6.30 7.00 -3.28
C ASP A 28 7.24 7.64 -4.31
N ARG A 29 7.40 6.98 -5.44
CA ARG A 29 8.16 7.47 -6.61
C ARG A 29 7.24 7.89 -7.76
N THR A 30 5.95 8.05 -7.51
CA THR A 30 4.99 8.57 -8.49
C THR A 30 5.08 10.09 -8.61
N PHE A 31 4.79 10.66 -9.78
CA PHE A 31 4.93 12.10 -10.03
C PHE A 31 3.78 12.73 -10.85
N SER A 32 3.01 11.93 -11.59
CA SER A 32 1.92 12.43 -12.45
C SER A 32 0.52 12.16 -11.90
N ARG A 33 0.38 11.78 -10.62
CA ARG A 33 -0.89 11.40 -9.99
C ARG A 33 -1.38 12.47 -9.04
N ASN A 34 -2.68 12.69 -8.99
CA ASN A 34 -3.30 13.51 -7.95
C ASN A 34 -3.16 12.81 -6.59
N LYS A 35 -2.51 13.47 -5.63
CA LYS A 35 -2.10 12.86 -4.36
C LYS A 35 -2.86 13.39 -3.14
N THR A 36 -3.86 14.25 -3.35
CA THR A 36 -4.65 14.87 -2.29
C THR A 36 -6.05 15.21 -2.77
N PHE A 37 -7.03 15.16 -1.85
CA PHE A 37 -8.35 15.74 -2.03
C PHE A 37 -8.35 17.24 -1.73
N PHE A 38 -7.40 17.70 -0.90
CA PHE A 38 -7.20 19.08 -0.52
C PHE A 38 -6.30 19.76 -1.55
N ASP A 39 -6.86 20.67 -2.32
CA ASP A 39 -6.16 21.39 -3.37
C ASP A 39 -5.89 22.87 -2.98
N GLU A 40 -5.97 23.79 -3.92
CA GLU A 40 -5.46 25.15 -3.84
C GLU A 40 -5.94 26.03 -2.66
N GLU A 41 -7.09 25.72 -2.02
CA GLU A 41 -7.68 26.60 -1.01
C GLU A 41 -7.56 26.08 0.43
N ILE A 42 -7.56 24.77 0.64
CA ILE A 42 -7.47 24.17 1.98
C ILE A 42 -6.27 23.21 2.00
N VAL A 43 -5.43 23.37 3.00
CA VAL A 43 -4.24 22.52 3.18
C VAL A 43 -4.44 21.64 4.40
N ALA A 44 -4.27 20.31 4.21
CA ALA A 44 -4.29 19.33 5.27
C ALA A 44 -2.99 18.52 5.28
N HIS A 45 -2.28 18.51 6.39
CA HIS A 45 -1.06 17.73 6.60
C HIS A 45 -1.34 16.49 7.43
N VAL A 46 -1.90 15.46 6.82
CA VAL A 46 -2.14 14.17 7.47
C VAL A 46 -0.83 13.43 7.71
N SER A 47 -0.69 12.80 8.88
CA SER A 47 0.49 12.00 9.18
C SER A 47 0.52 10.71 8.38
N MET A 48 1.63 10.46 7.68
CA MET A 48 1.90 9.23 6.90
C MET A 48 3.04 8.39 7.48
N ALA A 49 3.51 8.66 8.70
CA ALA A 49 4.58 7.89 9.33
C ALA A 49 4.21 6.40 9.49
N ARG A 50 2.94 6.12 9.71
CA ARG A 50 2.36 4.77 9.70
C ARG A 50 1.20 4.74 8.72
N PRO A 51 1.43 4.44 7.44
CA PRO A 51 0.44 4.60 6.38
C PRO A 51 -0.68 3.56 6.43
N THR A 52 -0.48 2.44 7.11
CA THR A 52 -1.42 1.30 7.18
C THR A 52 -2.07 1.19 8.55
N SER A 53 -3.29 0.66 8.60
CA SER A 53 -4.00 0.33 9.85
C SER A 53 -3.53 -1.02 10.38
N VAL A 54 -3.06 -1.03 11.62
CA VAL A 54 -2.60 -2.27 12.30
C VAL A 54 -3.76 -3.25 12.45
N GLY A 55 -4.94 -2.78 12.82
CA GLY A 55 -6.13 -3.62 12.94
C GLY A 55 -6.49 -4.30 11.62
N LEU A 56 -6.54 -3.54 10.51
CA LEU A 56 -6.83 -4.12 9.20
C LEU A 56 -5.72 -5.08 8.72
N MET A 57 -4.46 -4.78 9.02
CA MET A 57 -3.35 -5.71 8.75
C MET A 57 -3.50 -7.03 9.54
N ASN A 58 -3.97 -6.98 10.80
CA ASN A 58 -4.23 -8.17 11.60
C ASN A 58 -5.35 -9.02 10.99
N ALA A 59 -6.43 -8.39 10.54
CA ALA A 59 -7.52 -9.07 9.85
C ALA A 59 -7.07 -9.74 8.55
N CYS A 60 -6.23 -9.04 7.76
CA CYS A 60 -5.62 -9.61 6.56
C CYS A 60 -4.73 -10.82 6.89
N GLU A 61 -3.90 -10.71 7.93
CA GLU A 61 -3.02 -11.79 8.36
C GLU A 61 -3.80 -13.05 8.79
N GLU A 62 -4.86 -12.86 9.57
CA GLU A 62 -5.74 -13.98 9.95
C GLU A 62 -6.38 -14.63 8.74
N SER A 63 -6.86 -13.83 7.80
CA SER A 63 -7.47 -14.33 6.55
C SER A 63 -6.49 -15.12 5.69
N ILE A 64 -5.24 -14.69 5.61
CA ILE A 64 -4.15 -15.38 4.91
C ILE A 64 -3.83 -16.72 5.59
N LYS A 65 -3.78 -16.73 6.94
CA LYS A 65 -3.53 -17.95 7.73
C LYS A 65 -4.63 -19.00 7.53
N LYS A 66 -5.89 -18.60 7.45
CA LYS A 66 -7.02 -19.52 7.18
C LYS A 66 -6.89 -20.21 5.82
N GLU A 67 -6.30 -19.57 4.84
CA GLU A 67 -6.06 -20.14 3.51
C GLU A 67 -4.73 -20.91 3.41
N ASN A 68 -3.97 -21.02 4.50
CA ASN A 68 -2.63 -21.64 4.52
C ASN A 68 -1.67 -21.06 3.47
N ILE A 69 -1.78 -19.76 3.18
CA ILE A 69 -0.92 -19.08 2.22
C ILE A 69 0.39 -18.69 2.92
N PRO A 70 1.57 -19.02 2.38
CA PRO A 70 2.84 -18.52 2.89
C PRO A 70 2.87 -16.99 2.81
N TYR A 71 3.26 -16.33 3.90
CA TYR A 71 3.26 -14.87 3.94
C TYR A 71 4.41 -14.32 4.79
N GLN A 72 4.70 -13.06 4.57
CA GLN A 72 5.57 -12.24 5.43
C GLN A 72 4.81 -10.98 5.85
N ARG A 73 4.99 -10.57 7.10
CA ARG A 73 4.40 -9.34 7.63
C ARG A 73 5.44 -8.24 7.75
N GLY A 74 5.05 -7.04 7.38
CA GLY A 74 5.89 -5.85 7.35
C GLY A 74 6.75 -5.79 6.09
N GLY A 75 7.16 -4.61 5.75
CA GLY A 75 8.09 -4.32 4.65
C GLY A 75 7.71 -3.08 3.87
N THR A 76 8.71 -2.58 3.17
CA THR A 76 8.63 -1.35 2.39
C THR A 76 8.31 -1.65 0.93
N TYR A 77 7.23 -1.04 0.43
CA TYR A 77 6.83 -1.11 -0.96
C TYR A 77 7.25 0.19 -1.68
N VAL A 78 8.08 0.07 -2.72
CA VAL A 78 8.37 1.19 -3.63
C VAL A 78 7.27 1.25 -4.68
N VAL A 79 6.62 2.41 -4.79
CA VAL A 79 5.61 2.65 -5.82
C VAL A 79 6.24 3.46 -6.95
N MET A 80 6.48 2.84 -8.08
CA MET A 80 6.95 3.48 -9.31
C MET A 80 5.78 4.02 -10.14
N GLU A 81 6.05 5.00 -11.01
CA GLU A 81 5.00 5.59 -11.85
C GLU A 81 4.44 4.61 -12.88
N GLY A 82 5.33 3.88 -13.57
CA GLY A 82 4.98 3.10 -14.76
C GLY A 82 4.71 4.00 -16.00
N PRO A 83 4.23 3.44 -17.12
CA PRO A 83 3.89 2.03 -17.32
C PRO A 83 5.11 1.12 -17.57
N GLN A 84 6.31 1.67 -17.77
CA GLN A 84 7.54 0.88 -17.96
C GLN A 84 7.97 0.24 -16.64
N PHE A 85 8.58 -0.94 -16.72
CA PHE A 85 9.29 -1.55 -15.60
C PHE A 85 10.59 -0.81 -15.29
N SER A 86 11.16 -1.07 -14.11
CA SER A 86 12.43 -0.50 -13.67
C SER A 86 13.58 -0.91 -14.57
N THR A 87 14.51 0.00 -14.79
CA THR A 87 15.84 -0.35 -15.28
C THR A 87 16.60 -1.14 -14.19
N LEU A 88 17.62 -1.89 -14.57
CA LEU A 88 18.48 -2.60 -13.63
C LEU A 88 19.13 -1.64 -12.60
N ALA A 89 19.48 -0.43 -13.03
CA ALA A 89 20.03 0.60 -12.14
C ALA A 89 19.02 1.07 -11.10
N GLU A 90 17.76 1.30 -11.48
CA GLU A 90 16.67 1.64 -10.56
C GLU A 90 16.38 0.48 -9.60
N SER A 91 16.29 -0.73 -10.09
CA SER A 91 16.10 -1.92 -9.25
C SER A 91 17.19 -2.05 -8.19
N ASN A 92 18.46 -1.89 -8.57
CA ASN A 92 19.58 -1.88 -7.62
C ASN A 92 19.51 -0.72 -6.63
N LEU A 93 19.06 0.46 -7.05
CA LEU A 93 18.85 1.62 -6.16
C LEU A 93 17.77 1.32 -5.12
N TYR A 94 16.61 0.81 -5.51
CA TYR A 94 15.52 0.48 -4.59
C TYR A 94 15.92 -0.61 -3.59
N ARG A 95 16.70 -1.58 -4.03
CA ARG A 95 17.29 -2.59 -3.15
C ARG A 95 18.27 -1.97 -2.13
N SER A 96 19.08 -0.98 -2.53
CA SER A 96 19.96 -0.27 -1.61
C SER A 96 19.19 0.51 -0.54
N TRP A 97 17.96 0.92 -0.81
CA TRP A 97 17.02 1.53 0.15
C TRP A 97 16.35 0.48 1.05
N LYS A 98 16.67 -0.79 0.89
CA LYS A 98 16.06 -1.92 1.60
C LYS A 98 14.56 -2.03 1.35
N ALA A 99 14.13 -1.66 0.14
CA ALA A 99 12.78 -1.93 -0.30
C ALA A 99 12.56 -3.44 -0.46
N ASP A 100 11.38 -3.90 -0.09
CA ASP A 100 11.01 -5.31 -0.11
C ASP A 100 10.20 -5.68 -1.34
N VAL A 101 9.35 -4.78 -1.80
CA VAL A 101 8.45 -4.97 -2.95
C VAL A 101 8.48 -3.73 -3.81
N ILE A 102 8.30 -3.92 -5.11
CA ILE A 102 8.09 -2.86 -6.09
C ILE A 102 6.81 -3.11 -6.88
N GLY A 103 6.14 -2.05 -7.26
CA GLY A 103 4.98 -2.09 -8.15
C GLY A 103 4.47 -0.70 -8.49
N MET A 104 3.32 -0.63 -9.16
CA MET A 104 2.75 0.60 -9.71
C MET A 104 1.47 1.04 -9.00
N THR A 105 1.04 0.35 -7.95
CA THR A 105 -0.21 0.57 -7.21
C THR A 105 0.07 1.11 -5.81
N ASN A 106 -0.98 1.24 -4.97
CA ASN A 106 -0.94 1.72 -3.59
C ASN A 106 -0.70 3.23 -3.41
N MET A 107 -0.13 3.94 -4.36
CA MET A 107 -0.03 5.40 -4.35
C MET A 107 -0.71 5.99 -5.60
N PRO A 108 -1.58 6.95 -5.42
CA PRO A 108 -1.86 7.76 -4.21
C PRO A 108 -2.89 7.14 -3.24
N GLU A 109 -3.41 5.94 -3.46
CA GLU A 109 -4.52 5.34 -2.70
C GLU A 109 -4.32 5.43 -1.17
N ALA A 110 -3.15 5.06 -0.66
CA ALA A 110 -2.86 5.13 0.77
C ALA A 110 -2.91 6.56 1.33
N LYS A 111 -2.49 7.56 0.55
CA LYS A 111 -2.56 8.99 0.92
C LYS A 111 -4.00 9.46 0.95
N LEU A 112 -4.75 9.16 -0.11
CA LEU A 112 -6.16 9.54 -0.24
C LEU A 112 -7.02 8.85 0.83
N ALA A 113 -6.77 7.56 1.10
CA ALA A 113 -7.44 6.85 2.20
C ALA A 113 -7.18 7.54 3.55
N ARG A 114 -5.94 7.96 3.82
CA ARG A 114 -5.59 8.69 5.05
C ARG A 114 -6.32 10.03 5.15
N GLU A 115 -6.37 10.80 4.07
CA GLU A 115 -7.11 12.08 4.03
C GLU A 115 -8.63 11.88 4.17
N ALA A 116 -9.16 10.73 3.78
CA ALA A 116 -10.56 10.38 3.96
C ALA A 116 -10.85 9.67 5.30
N GLU A 117 -9.87 9.56 6.20
CA GLU A 117 -9.98 8.83 7.48
C GLU A 117 -10.39 7.35 7.29
N ILE A 118 -9.99 6.75 6.15
CA ILE A 118 -10.25 5.36 5.80
C ILE A 118 -9.03 4.51 6.17
N ARG A 119 -9.27 3.41 6.87
CA ARG A 119 -8.23 2.42 7.16
C ARG A 119 -7.75 1.77 5.88
N TYR A 120 -6.46 1.69 5.72
CA TYR A 120 -5.80 1.12 4.56
C TYR A 120 -4.86 -0.02 4.96
N ALA A 121 -4.85 -1.09 4.21
CA ALA A 121 -3.85 -2.15 4.28
C ALA A 121 -3.55 -2.64 2.86
N SER A 122 -2.34 -3.08 2.63
CA SER A 122 -1.92 -3.64 1.35
C SER A 122 -1.38 -5.05 1.55
N VAL A 123 -1.91 -5.97 0.74
CA VAL A 123 -1.47 -7.36 0.65
C VAL A 123 -0.92 -7.57 -0.75
N SER A 124 0.40 -7.61 -0.85
CA SER A 124 1.10 -7.78 -2.13
C SER A 124 1.25 -9.26 -2.45
N MET A 125 0.72 -9.69 -3.58
CA MET A 125 0.94 -11.02 -4.14
C MET A 125 2.15 -10.95 -5.06
N VAL A 126 3.29 -11.49 -4.61
CA VAL A 126 4.56 -11.40 -5.34
C VAL A 126 4.48 -12.25 -6.59
N THR A 127 4.95 -11.71 -7.72
CA THR A 127 4.90 -12.34 -9.03
C THR A 127 6.27 -12.76 -9.57
N ASP A 128 7.32 -12.03 -9.19
CA ASP A 128 8.68 -12.18 -9.74
C ASP A 128 9.74 -11.52 -8.85
N TYR A 129 11.00 -11.59 -9.26
CA TYR A 129 12.14 -10.97 -8.56
C TYR A 129 12.54 -9.61 -9.12
N ASP A 130 11.71 -8.97 -9.96
CA ASP A 130 12.14 -7.82 -10.74
C ASP A 130 13.34 -8.18 -11.67
N CYS A 131 13.99 -7.18 -12.28
CA CYS A 131 15.06 -7.42 -13.28
C CYS A 131 16.46 -7.66 -12.68
N TRP A 132 16.61 -7.76 -11.35
CA TRP A 132 17.92 -7.83 -10.70
C TRP A 132 18.45 -9.25 -10.46
N HIS A 133 17.61 -10.27 -10.47
CA HIS A 133 18.02 -11.63 -10.11
C HIS A 133 18.78 -12.27 -11.25
N PRO A 134 20.02 -12.77 -11.01
CA PRO A 134 20.87 -13.26 -12.09
C PRO A 134 20.34 -14.52 -12.78
N ASP A 135 19.62 -15.36 -12.04
CA ASP A 135 19.13 -16.67 -12.52
C ASP A 135 17.69 -16.63 -13.07
N HIS A 136 17.06 -15.45 -13.02
CA HIS A 136 15.71 -15.26 -13.56
C HIS A 136 15.74 -14.29 -14.74
N ALA A 137 14.98 -14.62 -15.79
CA ALA A 137 14.81 -13.75 -16.94
C ALA A 137 14.19 -12.42 -16.54
N ASN A 138 14.40 -11.38 -17.35
CA ASN A 138 13.73 -10.09 -17.19
C ASN A 138 12.22 -10.30 -17.09
N VAL A 139 11.56 -9.44 -16.32
CA VAL A 139 10.09 -9.49 -16.10
C VAL A 139 9.37 -9.52 -17.44
N ASP A 140 8.63 -10.61 -17.68
CA ASP A 140 7.79 -10.78 -18.85
C ASP A 140 6.31 -10.65 -18.47
N VAL A 141 5.59 -9.80 -19.19
CA VAL A 141 4.17 -9.51 -18.95
C VAL A 141 3.31 -10.78 -18.99
N GLN A 142 3.60 -11.73 -19.88
CA GLN A 142 2.83 -12.98 -19.98
C GLN A 142 3.03 -13.87 -18.75
N GLN A 143 4.24 -13.91 -18.22
CA GLN A 143 4.56 -14.65 -16.99
C GLN A 143 3.87 -14.00 -15.78
N VAL A 144 3.90 -12.67 -15.67
CA VAL A 144 3.19 -11.94 -14.63
C VAL A 144 1.68 -12.23 -14.67
N ILE A 145 1.05 -12.17 -15.84
CA ILE A 145 -0.38 -12.48 -16.01
C ILE A 145 -0.69 -13.92 -15.59
N LYS A 146 0.13 -14.89 -15.97
CA LYS A 146 -0.05 -16.29 -15.57
C LYS A 146 -0.03 -16.46 -14.05
N VAL A 147 0.90 -15.81 -13.36
CA VAL A 147 1.00 -15.84 -11.90
C VAL A 147 -0.20 -15.12 -11.25
N LEU A 148 -0.61 -13.97 -11.77
CA LEU A 148 -1.79 -13.22 -11.31
C LEU A 148 -3.07 -14.07 -11.40
N LEU A 149 -3.32 -14.74 -12.52
CA LEU A 149 -4.48 -15.60 -12.65
C LEU A 149 -4.47 -16.76 -11.65
N GLY A 150 -3.30 -17.36 -11.39
CA GLY A 150 -3.15 -18.38 -10.37
C GLY A 150 -3.37 -17.86 -8.93
N ASN A 151 -3.11 -16.57 -8.67
CA ASN A 151 -3.33 -15.93 -7.39
C ASN A 151 -4.78 -15.47 -7.16
N ALA A 152 -5.56 -15.29 -8.24
CA ALA A 152 -6.90 -14.72 -8.15
C ALA A 152 -7.86 -15.53 -7.25
N ALA A 153 -7.80 -16.86 -7.32
CA ALA A 153 -8.64 -17.73 -6.47
C ALA A 153 -8.27 -17.59 -5.00
N LYS A 154 -6.97 -17.58 -4.67
CA LYS A 154 -6.47 -17.38 -3.30
C LYS A 154 -6.88 -16.01 -2.77
N ALA A 155 -6.71 -14.94 -3.58
CA ALA A 155 -7.14 -13.59 -3.23
C ALA A 155 -8.64 -13.52 -2.93
N LYS A 156 -9.49 -14.16 -3.75
CA LYS A 156 -10.93 -14.19 -3.55
C LYS A 156 -11.32 -14.86 -2.22
N ASN A 157 -10.70 -15.98 -1.86
CA ASN A 157 -10.97 -16.66 -0.60
C ASN A 157 -10.46 -15.83 0.58
N MET A 158 -9.28 -15.26 0.49
CA MET A 158 -8.74 -14.35 1.50
C MET A 158 -9.69 -13.17 1.77
N ILE A 159 -10.25 -12.55 0.72
CA ILE A 159 -11.21 -11.43 0.86
C ILE A 159 -12.49 -11.90 1.54
N LYS A 160 -13.02 -13.07 1.21
CA LYS A 160 -14.19 -13.63 1.92
C LYS A 160 -13.93 -13.79 3.41
N ASN A 161 -12.81 -14.44 3.77
CA ASN A 161 -12.41 -14.60 5.16
C ASN A 161 -12.19 -13.24 5.86
N LEU A 162 -11.67 -12.24 5.14
CA LEU A 162 -11.49 -10.89 5.66
C LEU A 162 -12.83 -10.24 6.00
N ILE A 163 -13.83 -10.34 5.14
CA ILE A 163 -15.18 -9.79 5.38
C ILE A 163 -15.80 -10.40 6.63
N ASP A 164 -15.59 -11.69 6.84
CA ASP A 164 -16.17 -12.43 7.98
C ASP A 164 -15.52 -12.09 9.33
N ASN A 165 -14.27 -11.58 9.33
CA ASN A 165 -13.51 -11.40 10.57
C ASN A 165 -13.07 -9.95 10.85
N PHE A 166 -13.19 -9.02 9.89
CA PHE A 166 -12.55 -7.69 10.02
C PHE A 166 -13.12 -6.87 11.19
N GLU A 167 -14.39 -7.02 11.54
CA GLU A 167 -15.02 -6.25 12.62
C GLU A 167 -14.35 -6.49 13.98
N SER A 168 -13.87 -7.70 14.24
CA SER A 168 -13.15 -8.04 15.46
C SER A 168 -11.79 -7.34 15.60
N HIS A 169 -11.26 -6.80 14.50
CA HIS A 169 -9.98 -6.09 14.43
C HIS A 169 -10.13 -4.57 14.29
N ILE A 170 -11.38 -4.06 14.30
CA ILE A 170 -11.62 -2.61 14.26
C ILE A 170 -11.37 -2.01 15.63
N ASP A 171 -10.36 -1.17 15.74
CA ASP A 171 -10.13 -0.34 16.92
C ASP A 171 -10.81 1.02 16.75
N SER A 172 -11.79 1.32 17.61
CA SER A 172 -12.44 2.63 17.63
C SER A 172 -11.49 3.79 17.99
N LYS A 173 -10.35 3.46 18.63
CA LYS A 173 -9.30 4.41 18.99
C LYS A 173 -8.18 4.51 17.96
N ASP A 174 -8.30 3.85 16.80
CA ASP A 174 -7.31 3.97 15.72
C ASP A 174 -7.14 5.45 15.35
N PRO A 175 -5.92 6.01 15.43
CA PRO A 175 -5.67 7.43 15.12
C PRO A 175 -6.08 7.84 13.71
N ILE A 176 -6.27 6.88 12.81
CA ILE A 176 -6.76 7.13 11.45
C ILE A 176 -8.17 7.74 11.48
N ASN A 177 -9.02 7.32 12.43
CA ASN A 177 -10.43 7.72 12.49
C ASN A 177 -10.64 9.23 12.67
N ASN A 178 -9.65 9.93 13.21
CA ASN A 178 -9.72 11.35 13.55
C ASN A 178 -8.46 12.11 13.12
N CYS A 179 -7.75 11.63 12.11
CA CYS A 179 -6.48 12.24 11.71
C CYS A 179 -6.64 13.65 11.14
N LEU A 180 -7.82 14.02 10.66
CA LEU A 180 -8.13 15.37 10.17
C LEU A 180 -8.36 16.40 11.28
N ASP A 181 -8.61 15.98 12.54
CA ASP A 181 -8.90 16.93 13.63
C ASP A 181 -7.78 17.95 13.84
N VAL A 182 -6.53 17.56 13.57
CA VAL A 182 -5.33 18.38 13.74
C VAL A 182 -4.56 18.63 12.44
N ALA A 183 -5.06 18.15 11.31
CA ALA A 183 -4.33 18.17 10.05
C ALA A 183 -4.56 19.44 9.21
N ILE A 184 -5.74 20.07 9.34
CA ILE A 184 -6.12 21.23 8.51
C ILE A 184 -5.53 22.51 9.10
N ILE A 185 -4.56 23.09 8.39
CA ILE A 185 -3.84 24.30 8.82
C ILE A 185 -4.46 25.60 8.29
N THR A 186 -5.30 25.53 7.24
CA THR A 186 -5.99 26.71 6.70
C THR A 186 -6.98 27.25 7.74
N ALA A 187 -6.84 28.52 8.09
CA ALA A 187 -7.70 29.19 9.05
C ALA A 187 -9.18 29.16 8.61
N PRO A 188 -10.15 28.98 9.53
CA PRO A 188 -11.56 28.80 9.20
C PRO A 188 -12.16 29.89 8.31
N GLU A 189 -11.78 31.17 8.56
CA GLU A 189 -12.24 32.32 7.80
C GLU A 189 -11.69 32.39 6.35
N LYS A 190 -10.69 31.60 6.04
CA LYS A 190 -10.12 31.48 4.69
C LYS A 190 -10.71 30.32 3.88
N ARG A 191 -11.54 29.50 4.49
CA ARG A 191 -12.17 28.33 3.84
C ARG A 191 -13.45 28.78 3.13
N THR A 192 -13.42 28.83 1.79
CA THR A 192 -14.60 29.23 1.01
C THR A 192 -15.73 28.21 1.11
N GLN A 193 -16.98 28.63 0.96
CA GLN A 193 -18.13 27.72 0.97
C GLN A 193 -18.03 26.70 -0.19
N LYS A 194 -17.57 27.16 -1.36
CA LYS A 194 -17.35 26.30 -2.52
C LYS A 194 -16.42 25.12 -2.20
N THR A 195 -15.31 25.39 -1.52
CA THR A 195 -14.35 24.34 -1.17
C THR A 195 -14.87 23.43 -0.07
N LYS A 196 -15.61 23.98 0.92
CA LYS A 196 -16.30 23.16 1.93
C LYS A 196 -17.30 22.19 1.28
N ASP A 197 -18.07 22.64 0.31
CA ASP A 197 -19.05 21.82 -0.40
C ASP A 197 -18.36 20.72 -1.22
N LYS A 198 -17.25 21.06 -1.90
CA LYS A 198 -16.42 20.10 -2.65
C LYS A 198 -15.88 18.99 -1.74
N LEU A 199 -15.40 19.35 -0.57
CA LEU A 199 -14.78 18.43 0.39
C LEU A 199 -15.77 17.81 1.39
N LYS A 200 -17.07 18.08 1.27
CA LYS A 200 -18.09 17.66 2.23
C LYS A 200 -18.06 16.16 2.54
N THR A 201 -17.89 15.32 1.53
CA THR A 201 -17.88 13.87 1.70
C THR A 201 -16.62 13.38 2.43
N VAL A 202 -15.45 13.99 2.17
CA VAL A 202 -14.17 13.57 2.72
C VAL A 202 -13.91 14.19 4.10
N ALA A 203 -14.15 15.48 4.24
CA ALA A 203 -13.74 16.28 5.39
C ALA A 203 -14.89 17.04 6.08
N GLY A 204 -16.15 16.77 5.71
CA GLY A 204 -17.30 17.48 6.27
C GLY A 204 -17.40 17.41 7.78
N ARG A 205 -16.93 16.33 8.39
CA ARG A 205 -16.86 16.16 9.86
C ARG A 205 -16.06 17.29 10.55
N VAL A 206 -14.98 17.75 9.94
CA VAL A 206 -14.07 18.76 10.51
C VAL A 206 -14.24 20.15 9.91
N LEU A 207 -14.76 20.28 8.69
CA LEU A 207 -14.95 21.58 8.02
C LEU A 207 -16.23 22.29 8.41
N ASN A 208 -17.20 21.59 9.00
CA ASN A 208 -18.49 22.14 9.45
C ASN A 208 -18.53 22.45 10.96
N LYS A 209 -17.38 22.35 11.64
CA LYS A 209 -17.21 22.72 13.06
C LYS A 209 -16.92 24.23 13.21
#